data_69ab9989ae29fdeefa0831bf9d8c4411
#
_entry.id   69ab9989ae29fdeefa0831bf9d8c4411
#
_cell.length_a   1.000
_cell.length_b   1.000
_cell.length_c   1.000
_cell.angle_alpha   90.00
_cell.angle_beta   90.00
_cell.angle_gamma   90.00
#
_symmetry.space_group_name_H-M   'P 1'
#
loop_
_entity.id
_entity.type
_entity.pdbx_description
1 polymer ?
#
loop_
_entity_poly.entity_id
_entity_poly.type
_entity_poly.pdbx_seq_one_letter_code
_entity_poly.pdbx_strand_id
1 'polypeptide(L)'
;MKIAIIGHKRIPSNEGGIEKGVEQHAVRMVKRGHGVTAYNRGGHNVFGKEFDRKKQKEYKGIRIVTIPTTKGAASVPIYSFLATIHAAFSRYDCVSFRASGSCAMIPLAKFLGLRVVASLHGIDSQRDKWGGFASKYLEFGERMA
;
A
#
# COMPACT_ATOMS: atom_id res chain seq x y z
N MET A 1 -8.94 16.46 4.60
CA MET A 1 -7.52 16.02 4.57
C MET A 1 -7.26 15.22 3.29
N LYS A 2 -6.05 15.32 2.78
CA LYS A 2 -5.57 14.47 1.68
C LYS A 2 -4.81 13.28 2.26
N ILE A 3 -5.30 12.07 2.03
CA ILE A 3 -4.80 10.84 2.64
C ILE A 3 -4.31 9.90 1.55
N ALA A 4 -3.08 9.42 1.67
CA ALA A 4 -2.54 8.36 0.83
C ALA A 4 -2.60 7.01 1.56
N ILE A 5 -2.97 5.94 0.87
CA ILE A 5 -2.99 4.58 1.42
C ILE A 5 -1.98 3.73 0.64
N ILE A 6 -1.03 3.15 1.37
CA ILE A 6 0.06 2.33 0.81
C ILE A 6 0.09 0.98 1.54
N GLY A 7 0.29 -0.11 0.81
CA GLY A 7 0.51 -1.43 1.41
C GLY A 7 -0.56 -2.46 1.11
N HIS A 8 -1.63 -2.10 0.43
CA HIS A 8 -2.58 -3.05 -0.13
C HIS A 8 -2.15 -3.49 -1.53
N LYS A 9 -2.70 -4.57 -2.02
CA LYS A 9 -2.41 -5.05 -3.37
C LYS A 9 -3.14 -4.25 -4.43
N ARG A 10 -4.46 -4.17 -4.33
CA ARG A 10 -5.30 -3.49 -5.32
C ARG A 10 -6.67 -3.08 -4.75
N ILE A 11 -7.20 -1.98 -5.21
CA ILE A 11 -8.59 -1.54 -5.06
C ILE A 11 -9.15 -1.25 -6.48
N PRO A 12 -10.33 -1.75 -6.89
CA PRO A 12 -11.16 -2.74 -6.19
C PRO A 12 -10.57 -4.14 -6.26
N SER A 13 -10.85 -4.98 -5.25
CA SER A 13 -10.44 -6.37 -5.23
C SER A 13 -11.52 -7.27 -4.67
N ASN A 14 -11.69 -8.42 -5.30
CA ASN A 14 -12.55 -9.50 -4.79
C ASN A 14 -11.75 -10.52 -3.96
N GLU A 15 -10.47 -10.34 -3.85
CA GLU A 15 -9.56 -11.26 -3.17
C GLU A 15 -9.14 -10.73 -1.81
N GLY A 16 -9.33 -11.54 -0.79
CA GLY A 16 -8.83 -11.29 0.56
C GLY A 16 -9.64 -10.32 1.42
N GLY A 17 -9.64 -10.58 2.72
CA GLY A 17 -10.31 -9.73 3.70
C GLY A 17 -9.63 -8.39 3.92
N ILE A 18 -8.31 -8.33 3.73
CA ILE A 18 -7.51 -7.11 3.93
C ILE A 18 -7.87 -6.06 2.89
N GLU A 19 -7.90 -6.44 1.61
CA GLU A 19 -8.20 -5.54 0.49
C GLU A 19 -9.64 -4.98 0.60
N LYS A 20 -10.60 -5.82 0.95
CA LYS A 20 -11.98 -5.38 1.21
C LYS A 20 -12.07 -4.43 2.40
N GLY A 21 -11.33 -4.72 3.47
CA GLY A 21 -11.27 -3.84 4.64
C GLY A 21 -10.68 -2.47 4.31
N VAL A 22 -9.59 -2.45 3.55
CA VAL A 22 -8.96 -1.20 3.09
C VAL A 22 -9.89 -0.42 2.17
N GLU A 23 -10.55 -1.09 1.23
CA GLU A 23 -11.53 -0.47 0.32
C GLU A 23 -12.68 0.17 1.09
N GLN A 24 -13.31 -0.57 2.00
CA GLN A 24 -14.43 -0.03 2.79
C GLN A 24 -14.01 1.15 3.67
N HIS A 25 -12.83 1.08 4.26
CA HIS A 25 -12.28 2.18 5.05
C HIS A 25 -12.04 3.43 4.18
N ALA A 26 -11.42 3.24 3.01
CA ALA A 26 -11.19 4.33 2.07
C ALA A 26 -12.51 4.98 1.60
N VAL A 27 -13.52 4.18 1.27
CA VAL A 27 -14.85 4.67 0.87
C VAL A 27 -15.50 5.48 2.00
N ARG A 28 -15.38 5.03 3.26
CA ARG A 28 -15.92 5.77 4.41
C ARG A 28 -15.20 7.11 4.61
N MET A 29 -13.88 7.15 4.41
CA MET A 29 -13.13 8.41 4.48
C MET A 29 -13.56 9.39 3.38
N VAL A 30 -13.78 8.91 2.16
CA VAL A 30 -14.32 9.74 1.06
C VAL A 30 -15.68 10.30 1.41
N LYS A 31 -16.59 9.46 1.96
CA LYS A 31 -17.92 9.91 2.41
C LYS A 31 -17.86 10.98 3.50
N ARG A 32 -16.79 11.03 4.28
CA ARG A 32 -16.55 12.05 5.30
C ARG A 32 -15.89 13.32 4.77
N GLY A 33 -15.71 13.44 3.46
CA GLY A 33 -15.16 14.62 2.80
C GLY A 33 -13.63 14.64 2.67
N HIS A 34 -12.94 13.52 2.92
CA HIS A 34 -11.49 13.44 2.73
C HIS A 34 -11.13 13.09 1.27
N GLY A 35 -10.05 13.69 0.78
CA GLY A 35 -9.43 13.25 -0.48
C GLY A 35 -8.57 12.01 -0.24
N VAL A 36 -8.95 10.87 -0.79
CA VAL A 36 -8.25 9.59 -0.59
C VAL A 36 -7.60 9.12 -1.88
N THR A 37 -6.34 8.77 -1.81
CA THR A 37 -5.58 8.16 -2.90
C THR A 37 -5.07 6.79 -2.47
N ALA A 38 -5.38 5.76 -3.24
CA ALA A 38 -4.89 4.41 -3.03
C ALA A 38 -3.78 4.08 -4.03
N TYR A 39 -2.66 3.59 -3.52
CA TYR A 39 -1.52 3.16 -4.33
C TYR A 39 -1.62 1.66 -4.61
N ASN A 40 -2.08 1.31 -5.81
CA ASN A 40 -2.18 -0.08 -6.23
C ASN A 40 -0.82 -0.60 -6.73
N ARG A 41 -0.56 -1.88 -6.49
CA ARG A 41 0.56 -2.57 -7.12
C ARG A 41 0.22 -2.89 -8.57
N GLY A 42 1.03 -2.42 -9.51
CA GLY A 42 1.02 -2.84 -10.90
C GLY A 42 1.94 -4.04 -11.09
N GLY A 43 1.67 -4.87 -12.09
CA GLY A 43 2.51 -6.01 -12.45
C GLY A 43 1.70 -7.09 -13.17
N HIS A 44 2.35 -7.76 -14.08
CA HIS A 44 1.72 -8.86 -14.82
C HIS A 44 1.37 -10.02 -13.88
N ASN A 45 0.15 -10.50 -13.95
CA ASN A 45 -0.33 -11.72 -13.30
C ASN A 45 -0.49 -11.71 -11.78
N VAL A 46 -0.57 -10.55 -11.13
CA VAL A 46 -0.89 -10.54 -9.70
C VAL A 46 -2.37 -10.96 -9.48
N PHE A 47 -3.25 -10.71 -10.47
CA PHE A 47 -4.71 -10.96 -10.36
C PHE A 47 -5.40 -11.45 -11.64
N GLY A 48 -4.63 -11.95 -12.64
CA GLY A 48 -5.18 -12.40 -13.91
C GLY A 48 -5.19 -11.31 -15.00
N LYS A 49 -5.13 -11.75 -16.25
CA LYS A 49 -5.01 -10.90 -17.43
C LYS A 49 -6.16 -9.90 -17.62
N GLU A 50 -7.31 -10.14 -17.03
CA GLU A 50 -8.50 -9.28 -17.16
C GLU A 50 -8.33 -7.94 -16.43
N PHE A 51 -7.57 -7.94 -15.33
CA PHE A 51 -7.36 -6.75 -14.51
C PHE A 51 -6.19 -5.88 -14.99
N ASP A 52 -5.25 -6.43 -15.76
CA ASP A 52 -4.13 -5.69 -16.31
C ASP A 52 -4.54 -4.71 -17.42
N ARG A 53 -5.71 -4.93 -18.05
CA ARG A 53 -6.19 -4.13 -19.18
C ARG A 53 -6.85 -2.81 -18.78
N LYS A 54 -7.35 -2.68 -17.56
CA LYS A 54 -8.04 -1.48 -17.08
C LYS A 54 -7.19 -0.77 -16.03
N LYS A 55 -6.36 0.17 -16.47
CA LYS A 55 -5.74 1.14 -15.56
C LYS A 55 -6.82 2.08 -15.03
N GLN A 56 -7.43 1.68 -13.95
CA GLN A 56 -8.47 2.47 -13.30
C GLN A 56 -7.83 3.64 -12.55
N LYS A 57 -8.28 4.86 -12.84
CA LYS A 57 -7.76 6.08 -12.19
C LYS A 57 -8.57 6.51 -10.98
N GLU A 58 -9.80 6.03 -10.86
CA GLU A 58 -10.72 6.36 -9.79
C GLU A 58 -11.71 5.22 -9.52
N TYR A 59 -12.06 5.04 -8.26
CA TYR A 59 -13.05 4.07 -7.82
C TYR A 59 -13.80 4.59 -6.60
N LYS A 60 -15.12 4.76 -6.71
CA LYS A 60 -16.00 5.27 -5.62
C LYS A 60 -15.46 6.53 -4.93
N GLY A 61 -14.91 7.47 -5.71
CA GLY A 61 -14.31 8.69 -5.20
C GLY A 61 -12.87 8.55 -4.69
N ILE A 62 -12.30 7.35 -4.71
CA ILE A 62 -10.91 7.09 -4.37
C ILE A 62 -10.07 7.27 -5.62
N ARG A 63 -9.08 8.16 -5.57
CA ARG A 63 -8.08 8.27 -6.63
C ARG A 63 -7.14 7.07 -6.58
N ILE A 64 -6.88 6.47 -7.72
CA ILE A 64 -6.01 5.30 -7.83
C ILE A 64 -4.74 5.66 -8.60
N VAL A 65 -3.60 5.38 -7.97
CA VAL A 65 -2.28 5.48 -8.57
C VAL A 65 -1.69 4.07 -8.64
N THR A 66 -1.37 3.61 -9.84
CA THR A 66 -0.75 2.30 -10.03
C THR A 66 0.76 2.45 -10.11
N ILE A 67 1.48 1.80 -9.19
CA ILE A 67 2.94 1.77 -9.17
C ILE A 67 3.42 0.52 -9.91
N PRO A 68 4.23 0.65 -10.96
CA PRO A 68 4.79 -0.51 -11.63
C PRO A 68 5.73 -1.27 -10.68
N THR A 69 5.61 -2.59 -10.67
CA THR A 69 6.43 -3.47 -9.83
C THR A 69 7.01 -4.62 -10.61
N THR A 70 8.09 -5.17 -10.10
CA THR A 70 8.69 -6.41 -10.61
C THR A 70 8.02 -7.65 -10.02
N LYS A 71 8.29 -8.81 -10.59
CA LYS A 71 7.84 -10.09 -10.02
C LYS A 71 8.71 -10.50 -8.83
N GLY A 72 8.14 -11.28 -7.91
CA GLY A 72 8.86 -11.92 -6.81
C GLY A 72 8.92 -11.09 -5.51
N ALA A 73 9.78 -11.51 -4.60
CA ALA A 73 9.91 -10.94 -3.26
C ALA A 73 10.33 -9.45 -3.25
N ALA A 74 11.11 -9.02 -4.25
CA ALA A 74 11.54 -7.63 -4.41
C ALA A 74 10.39 -6.66 -4.78
N SER A 75 9.23 -7.17 -5.19
CA SER A 75 8.10 -6.32 -5.60
C SER A 75 7.58 -5.44 -4.49
N VAL A 76 7.53 -5.93 -3.26
CA VAL A 76 7.01 -5.18 -2.10
C VAL A 76 7.91 -4.00 -1.71
N PRO A 77 9.23 -4.19 -1.52
CA PRO A 77 10.13 -3.06 -1.26
C PRO A 77 10.13 -2.00 -2.34
N ILE A 78 10.19 -2.41 -3.61
CA ILE A 78 10.21 -1.49 -4.77
C ILE A 78 8.90 -0.70 -4.83
N TYR A 79 7.76 -1.37 -4.74
CA TYR A 79 6.45 -0.72 -4.68
C TYR A 79 6.37 0.30 -3.53
N SER A 80 6.74 -0.13 -2.33
CA SER A 80 6.64 0.71 -1.13
C SER A 80 7.55 1.94 -1.23
N PHE A 81 8.76 1.78 -1.75
CA PHE A 81 9.69 2.88 -1.97
C PHE A 81 9.13 3.89 -2.98
N LEU A 82 8.74 3.42 -4.17
CA LEU A 82 8.22 4.30 -5.23
C LEU A 82 6.93 5.00 -4.79
N ALA A 83 6.02 4.28 -4.14
CA ALA A 83 4.78 4.87 -3.62
C ALA A 83 5.06 5.94 -2.57
N THR A 84 6.01 5.71 -1.66
CA THR A 84 6.38 6.69 -0.62
C THR A 84 7.00 7.95 -1.22
N ILE A 85 7.91 7.81 -2.18
CA ILE A 85 8.52 8.95 -2.88
C ILE A 85 7.45 9.75 -3.64
N HIS A 86 6.59 9.08 -4.38
CA HIS A 86 5.50 9.76 -5.10
C HIS A 86 4.55 10.47 -4.14
N ALA A 87 4.21 9.86 -3.01
CA ALA A 87 3.38 10.48 -1.99
C ALA A 87 4.03 11.72 -1.38
N ALA A 88 5.35 11.70 -1.16
CA ALA A 88 6.08 12.85 -0.63
C ALA A 88 5.99 14.08 -1.56
N PHE A 89 6.10 13.86 -2.87
CA PHE A 89 5.97 14.94 -3.86
C PHE A 89 4.52 15.39 -4.10
N SER A 90 3.54 14.57 -3.74
CA SER A 90 2.11 14.85 -3.99
C SER A 90 1.42 15.63 -2.86
N ARG A 91 2.14 16.02 -1.82
CA ARG A 91 1.66 16.85 -0.69
C ARG A 91 0.40 16.29 -0.01
N TYR A 92 0.48 15.06 0.47
CA TYR A 92 -0.58 14.51 1.34
C TYR A 92 -0.44 15.01 2.78
N ASP A 93 -1.57 15.16 3.46
CA ASP A 93 -1.60 15.49 4.89
C ASP A 93 -1.20 14.30 5.75
N CYS A 94 -1.52 13.09 5.28
CA CYS A 94 -1.23 11.85 5.99
C CYS A 94 -1.00 10.69 5.02
N VAL A 95 -0.09 9.80 5.38
CA VAL A 95 0.14 8.53 4.66
C VAL A 95 -0.16 7.37 5.59
N SER A 96 -1.06 6.49 5.18
CA SER A 96 -1.45 5.30 5.92
C SER A 96 -0.80 4.05 5.33
N PHE A 97 0.10 3.43 6.08
CA PHE A 97 0.72 2.16 5.72
C PHE A 97 -0.10 0.99 6.27
N ARG A 98 -0.40 0.00 5.43
CA ARG A 98 -1.36 -1.07 5.73
C ARG A 98 -0.77 -2.48 5.84
N ALA A 99 0.50 -2.65 5.58
CA ALA A 99 1.15 -3.96 5.65
C ALA A 99 2.58 -3.84 6.18
N SER A 100 3.06 -4.89 6.83
CA SER A 100 4.41 -4.96 7.41
C SER A 100 5.50 -4.58 6.41
N GLY A 101 5.41 -5.10 5.18
CA GLY A 101 6.38 -4.81 4.13
C GLY A 101 6.44 -3.34 3.72
N SER A 102 5.32 -2.63 3.79
CA SER A 102 5.26 -1.20 3.49
C SER A 102 5.68 -0.34 4.68
N CYS A 103 5.48 -0.81 5.90
CA CYS A 103 5.89 -0.11 7.12
C CYS A 103 7.42 0.06 7.23
N ALA A 104 8.21 -0.74 6.54
CA ALA A 104 9.66 -0.54 6.44
C ALA A 104 10.05 0.83 5.85
N MET A 105 9.14 1.49 5.11
CA MET A 105 9.34 2.83 4.55
C MET A 105 8.95 3.97 5.49
N ILE A 106 8.48 3.69 6.69
CA ILE A 106 8.09 4.71 7.68
C ILE A 106 9.24 5.68 8.02
N PRO A 107 10.48 5.21 8.26
CA PRO A 107 11.60 6.12 8.51
C PRO A 107 11.83 7.08 7.33
N LEU A 108 11.75 6.57 6.10
CA LEU A 108 11.87 7.39 4.89
C LEU A 108 10.73 8.41 4.79
N ALA A 109 9.50 7.99 5.03
CA ALA A 109 8.34 8.87 5.00
C ALA A 109 8.44 10.00 6.02
N LYS A 110 8.87 9.69 7.24
CA LYS A 110 9.11 10.69 8.29
C LYS A 110 10.25 11.64 7.94
N PHE A 111 11.33 11.12 7.37
CA PHE A 111 12.45 11.95 6.89
C PHE A 111 12.00 12.94 5.81
N LEU A 112 11.07 12.53 4.95
CA LEU A 112 10.47 13.38 3.91
C LEU A 112 9.38 14.33 4.44
N GLY A 113 9.13 14.37 5.74
CA GLY A 113 8.17 15.27 6.38
C GLY A 113 6.72 14.82 6.33
N LEU A 114 6.44 13.56 5.99
CA LEU A 114 5.10 13.01 5.94
C LEU A 114 4.59 12.63 7.34
N ARG A 115 3.33 12.91 7.61
CA ARG A 115 2.61 12.33 8.76
C ARG A 115 2.23 10.90 8.44
N VAL A 116 2.52 9.98 9.34
CA VAL A 116 2.37 8.54 9.10
C VAL A 116 1.41 7.92 10.10
N VAL A 117 0.52 7.08 9.59
CA VAL A 117 -0.30 6.15 10.37
C VAL A 117 -0.01 4.74 9.88
N ALA A 118 0.31 3.85 10.79
CA ALA A 118 0.53 2.43 10.49
C ALA A 118 -0.64 1.58 10.99
N SER A 119 -1.05 0.61 10.20
CA SER A 119 -2.11 -0.32 10.55
C SER A 119 -1.72 -1.72 10.08
N LEU A 120 -1.36 -2.58 11.02
CA LEU A 120 -0.99 -3.96 10.73
C LEU A 120 -2.20 -4.88 10.86
N HIS A 121 -2.33 -5.82 9.94
CA HIS A 121 -3.38 -6.83 9.92
C HIS A 121 -2.86 -8.23 10.27
N GLY A 122 -1.79 -8.32 11.04
CA GLY A 122 -1.14 -9.54 11.46
C GLY A 122 0.39 -9.43 11.39
N ILE A 123 1.07 -10.40 11.98
CA ILE A 123 2.54 -10.49 11.98
C ILE A 123 2.96 -11.35 10.80
N ASP A 124 3.36 -10.70 9.70
CA ASP A 124 3.73 -11.39 8.47
C ASP A 124 5.11 -12.05 8.53
N SER A 125 6.01 -11.55 9.38
CA SER A 125 7.36 -12.12 9.55
C SER A 125 7.35 -13.57 10.08
N GLN A 126 6.30 -13.96 10.79
CA GLN A 126 6.14 -15.30 11.36
C GLN A 126 5.51 -16.31 10.40
N ARG A 127 5.15 -15.91 9.19
CA ARG A 127 4.62 -16.82 8.19
C ARG A 127 5.73 -17.65 7.55
N ASP A 128 5.60 -18.98 7.57
CA ASP A 128 6.61 -19.94 7.07
C ASP A 128 6.95 -19.79 5.58
N LYS A 129 6.11 -19.12 4.81
CA LYS A 129 6.31 -18.90 3.37
C LYS A 129 7.44 -17.94 3.01
N TRP A 130 7.97 -17.20 3.97
CA TRP A 130 9.00 -16.21 3.73
C TRP A 130 10.40 -16.76 3.99
N GLY A 131 11.34 -16.57 3.05
CA GLY A 131 12.75 -16.89 3.25
C GLY A 131 13.43 -15.93 4.24
N GLY A 132 14.65 -16.26 4.70
CA GLY A 132 15.36 -15.54 5.77
C GLY A 132 15.49 -14.02 5.57
N PHE A 133 15.81 -13.55 4.35
CA PHE A 133 15.91 -12.11 4.06
C PHE A 133 14.54 -11.42 4.07
N ALA A 134 13.54 -12.05 3.44
CA ALA A 134 12.18 -11.50 3.41
C ALA A 134 11.56 -11.41 4.81
N SER A 135 11.81 -12.42 5.66
CA SER A 135 11.39 -12.42 7.04
C SER A 135 12.02 -11.27 7.86
N LYS A 136 13.32 -11.04 7.69
CA LYS A 136 14.03 -9.91 8.36
C LYS A 136 13.51 -8.55 7.89
N TYR A 137 13.21 -8.40 6.61
CA TYR A 137 12.62 -7.19 6.06
C TYR A 137 11.23 -6.91 6.65
N LEU A 138 10.38 -7.93 6.74
CA LEU A 138 9.06 -7.80 7.34
C LEU A 138 9.13 -7.49 8.83
N GLU A 139 10.04 -8.13 9.55
CA GLU A 139 10.29 -7.84 10.96
C GLU A 139 10.74 -6.40 11.19
N PHE A 140 11.61 -5.89 10.34
CA PHE A 140 11.99 -4.47 10.36
C PHE A 140 10.78 -3.56 10.14
N GLY A 141 9.92 -3.87 9.18
CA GLY A 141 8.67 -3.13 8.93
C GLY A 141 7.74 -3.14 10.13
N GLU A 142 7.60 -4.27 10.79
CA GLU A 142 6.78 -4.42 12.01
C GLU A 142 7.32 -3.60 13.18
N ARG A 143 8.63 -3.51 13.32
CA ARG A 143 9.27 -2.66 14.34
C ARG A 143 9.08 -1.17 14.06
N MET A 144 8.97 -0.78 12.80
CA MET A 144 8.79 0.64 12.41
C MET A 144 7.33 1.10 12.49
N ALA A 145 6.40 0.15 12.52
CA ALA A 145 4.98 0.45 12.65
C ALA A 145 4.61 0.89 14.06
#